data_c10b43f80d98a042c6fbcff8be43e047
#
_entry.id   c10b43f80d98a042c6fbcff8be43e047
#
_cell.length_a   1.000
_cell.length_b   1.000
_cell.length_c   1.000
_cell.angle_alpha   90.00
_cell.angle_beta   90.00
_cell.angle_gamma   90.00
#
_symmetry.space_group_name_H-M   'P 1'
#
loop_
_entity.id
_entity.type
_entity.pdbx_description
1 polymer ?
#
loop_
_entity_poly.entity_id
_entity_poly.type
_entity_poly.pdbx_seq_one_letter_code
_entity_poly.pdbx_strand_id
1 'polypeptide(L)'
;MRYLYLFTVFLLVSCGGSSDQSSSYSYYQKKDVQPKKLDLTIEASGEIEAIYSVEIKSKASGEILDLPAEVGDYVRRGAILARIDQRTPKNVLDQAEADLKLAEVRLENAEAQLLRGQALHAEGSIADKNFEEIQEAFASAKSQHVRSIVNVENAKIALDDTLVKSPLDATIISRPVEVGQVISSPTSAVGGGTILMRMADLTKVRIRAFVDEIDIGKVTVGQEVSIRVSAFREEVFSGKVSKIEPLAIVQQGVTIFPVLIDIENKENLLLLGMNTDVVIQVIDAEVAISAPTGALRTRDDAYSAAEILGISKATVDNFLKERVDGENFTKFIVFKNSSNG
;
A
#
# COMPACT_ATOMS: atom_id res chain seq x y z
N MET A 1 -19.02 -37.02 -88.35
CA MET A 1 -19.70 -38.33 -88.32
C MET A 1 -20.56 -38.31 -87.06
N ARG A 2 -21.84 -38.10 -87.26
CA ARG A 2 -22.87 -39.20 -87.24
C ARG A 2 -23.14 -39.60 -85.80
N TYR A 3 -24.30 -39.54 -85.20
CA TYR A 3 -25.75 -39.63 -85.45
C TYR A 3 -26.40 -39.21 -84.12
N LEU A 4 -27.38 -38.38 -83.94
CA LEU A 4 -28.80 -38.47 -84.39
C LEU A 4 -29.67 -39.38 -83.44
N TYR A 5 -30.77 -38.74 -82.96
CA TYR A 5 -32.10 -39.27 -82.55
C TYR A 5 -32.17 -40.03 -81.16
N LEU A 6 -33.13 -39.81 -80.30
CA LEU A 6 -34.61 -39.89 -80.41
C LEU A 6 -35.17 -39.43 -79.01
N PHE A 7 -35.95 -38.42 -78.82
CA PHE A 7 -37.40 -38.35 -78.83
C PHE A 7 -38.04 -39.47 -77.97
N THR A 8 -38.54 -39.11 -76.81
CA THR A 8 -39.92 -39.45 -76.35
C THR A 8 -40.38 -38.59 -75.20
N VAL A 9 -41.49 -37.98 -75.38
CA VAL A 9 -42.42 -37.31 -74.47
C VAL A 9 -42.99 -38.33 -73.54
N PHE A 10 -43.09 -38.03 -72.26
CA PHE A 10 -44.11 -38.54 -71.38
C PHE A 10 -44.58 -37.51 -70.38
N LEU A 11 -45.77 -36.93 -70.69
CA LEU A 11 -46.62 -36.20 -69.84
C LEU A 11 -47.30 -37.15 -68.86
N LEU A 12 -47.18 -36.95 -67.58
CA LEU A 12 -48.26 -37.28 -66.68
C LEU A 12 -48.22 -36.39 -65.41
N VAL A 13 -49.30 -35.75 -65.28
CA VAL A 13 -49.90 -35.04 -64.18
C VAL A 13 -49.90 -35.88 -62.94
N SER A 14 -49.41 -35.34 -61.83
CA SER A 14 -49.89 -35.72 -60.51
C SER A 14 -50.00 -34.47 -59.64
N CYS A 15 -51.21 -34.08 -59.38
CA CYS A 15 -51.60 -33.24 -58.25
C CYS A 15 -51.17 -33.89 -56.92
N GLY A 16 -50.79 -33.06 -55.97
CA GLY A 16 -50.87 -33.48 -54.60
C GLY A 16 -49.91 -32.83 -53.67
N GLY A 17 -50.42 -31.91 -52.92
CA GLY A 17 -49.88 -31.57 -51.65
C GLY A 17 -49.07 -30.28 -51.57
N SER A 18 -49.74 -29.16 -51.66
CA SER A 18 -49.26 -27.95 -50.97
C SER A 18 -49.26 -28.23 -49.47
N SER A 19 -48.16 -28.72 -48.96
CA SER A 19 -47.86 -28.53 -47.55
C SER A 19 -47.61 -27.03 -47.34
N ASP A 20 -48.63 -26.34 -46.89
CA ASP A 20 -48.51 -25.05 -46.25
C ASP A 20 -47.52 -25.22 -45.08
N GLN A 21 -46.21 -25.03 -45.40
CA GLN A 21 -45.28 -24.59 -44.39
C GLN A 21 -45.64 -23.14 -44.09
N SER A 22 -46.67 -22.93 -43.28
CA SER A 22 -46.82 -21.68 -42.54
C SER A 22 -45.51 -21.49 -41.75
N SER A 23 -44.56 -20.78 -42.37
CA SER A 23 -43.45 -20.19 -41.65
C SER A 23 -44.06 -19.26 -40.62
N SER A 24 -44.31 -19.77 -39.43
CA SER A 24 -44.70 -18.96 -38.28
C SER A 24 -43.51 -18.03 -38.00
N TYR A 25 -43.59 -16.81 -38.56
CA TYR A 25 -42.70 -15.73 -38.16
C TYR A 25 -42.97 -15.50 -36.64
N SER A 26 -42.14 -16.11 -35.83
CA SER A 26 -42.14 -15.82 -34.41
C SER A 26 -41.56 -14.41 -34.23
N TYR A 27 -42.41 -13.47 -33.88
CA TYR A 27 -42.03 -12.08 -33.58
C TYR A 27 -41.22 -11.96 -32.28
N TYR A 28 -40.92 -13.09 -31.61
CA TYR A 28 -40.17 -13.15 -30.39
C TYR A 28 -39.23 -14.37 -30.39
N GLN A 29 -38.09 -14.22 -29.75
CA GLN A 29 -37.14 -15.30 -29.49
C GLN A 29 -37.37 -15.82 -28.07
N LYS A 30 -37.51 -17.14 -27.93
CA LYS A 30 -37.46 -17.79 -26.62
C LYS A 30 -36.01 -18.05 -26.25
N LYS A 31 -35.64 -17.68 -25.03
CA LYS A 31 -34.31 -17.99 -24.50
C LYS A 31 -34.48 -18.64 -23.12
N ASP A 32 -33.79 -19.77 -22.94
CA ASP A 32 -33.81 -20.47 -21.67
C ASP A 32 -33.11 -19.65 -20.59
N VAL A 33 -33.75 -19.62 -19.43
CA VAL A 33 -33.20 -18.97 -18.24
C VAL A 33 -32.28 -19.99 -17.56
N GLN A 34 -31.02 -19.68 -17.53
CA GLN A 34 -29.98 -20.52 -16.94
C GLN A 34 -29.33 -19.82 -15.78
N PRO A 35 -28.81 -20.54 -14.77
CA PRO A 35 -27.91 -19.98 -13.78
C PRO A 35 -26.73 -19.32 -14.47
N LYS A 36 -26.35 -18.12 -14.06
CA LYS A 36 -25.21 -17.41 -14.59
C LYS A 36 -24.37 -16.87 -13.46
N LYS A 37 -23.07 -17.05 -13.59
CA LYS A 37 -22.10 -16.36 -12.73
C LYS A 37 -22.15 -14.86 -13.04
N LEU A 38 -22.45 -14.08 -12.03
CA LEU A 38 -22.37 -12.62 -12.08
C LEU A 38 -21.00 -12.23 -11.53
N ASP A 39 -20.14 -11.78 -12.42
CA ASP A 39 -18.79 -11.30 -12.10
C ASP A 39 -18.76 -9.80 -12.40
N LEU A 40 -18.71 -9.00 -11.36
CA LEU A 40 -18.55 -7.55 -11.46
C LEU A 40 -17.16 -7.19 -10.98
N THR A 41 -16.36 -6.66 -11.88
CA THR A 41 -14.99 -6.25 -11.63
C THR A 41 -14.81 -4.76 -11.89
N ILE A 42 -13.87 -4.16 -11.17
CA ILE A 42 -13.40 -2.79 -11.38
C ILE A 42 -11.95 -2.87 -11.81
N GLU A 43 -11.64 -2.25 -12.94
CA GLU A 43 -10.29 -2.16 -13.47
C GLU A 43 -9.68 -0.81 -13.08
N ALA A 44 -8.44 -0.83 -12.61
CA ALA A 44 -7.70 0.38 -12.27
C ALA A 44 -6.22 0.18 -12.57
N SER A 45 -5.53 1.27 -12.89
CA SER A 45 -4.07 1.28 -12.97
C SER A 45 -3.47 1.62 -11.62
N GLY A 46 -2.26 1.14 -11.35
CA GLY A 46 -1.56 1.41 -10.10
C GLY A 46 -0.05 1.33 -10.25
N GLU A 47 0.63 1.64 -9.17
CA GLU A 47 2.09 1.60 -9.06
C GLU A 47 2.50 0.79 -7.83
N ILE A 48 3.61 0.06 -7.95
CA ILE A 48 4.15 -0.70 -6.82
C ILE A 48 4.94 0.22 -5.92
N GLU A 49 4.55 0.27 -4.65
CA GLU A 49 5.20 1.02 -3.59
C GLU A 49 5.70 0.08 -2.47
N ALA A 50 6.71 0.51 -1.72
CA ALA A 50 7.08 -0.16 -0.49
C ALA A 50 6.04 0.12 0.61
N ILE A 51 5.72 -0.89 1.43
CA ILE A 51 4.88 -0.68 2.62
C ILE A 51 5.59 0.25 3.60
N TYR A 52 6.89 0.05 3.77
CA TYR A 52 7.75 0.89 4.61
C TYR A 52 9.00 1.29 3.84
N SER A 53 9.23 2.58 3.72
CA SER A 53 10.47 3.16 3.24
C SER A 53 11.04 4.12 4.28
N VAL A 54 12.35 4.09 4.47
CA VAL A 54 13.05 4.93 5.46
C VAL A 54 14.15 5.72 4.76
N GLU A 55 14.15 7.03 5.02
CA GLU A 55 15.25 7.91 4.62
C GLU A 55 16.31 7.91 5.71
N ILE A 56 17.51 7.47 5.36
CA ILE A 56 18.65 7.49 6.26
C ILE A 56 19.35 8.84 6.13
N LYS A 57 19.38 9.57 7.22
CA LYS A 57 20.09 10.84 7.36
C LYS A 57 21.18 10.69 8.41
N SER A 58 22.30 11.39 8.22
CA SER A 58 23.34 11.43 9.24
C SER A 58 22.96 12.35 10.39
N LYS A 59 23.23 11.94 11.61
CA LYS A 59 23.16 12.78 12.79
C LYS A 59 24.43 13.64 12.95
N ALA A 60 25.56 13.17 12.42
CA ALA A 60 26.82 13.93 12.39
C ALA A 60 26.97 14.72 11.09
N SER A 61 27.65 15.86 11.16
CA SER A 61 28.11 16.64 10.00
C SER A 61 29.57 16.36 9.73
N GLY A 62 29.99 16.34 8.46
CA GLY A 62 31.37 16.12 8.06
C GLY A 62 31.50 15.54 6.67
N GLU A 63 32.74 15.19 6.27
CA GLU A 63 33.05 14.53 5.01
C GLU A 63 32.74 13.03 5.11
N ILE A 64 32.14 12.47 4.07
CA ILE A 64 31.91 11.03 3.94
C ILE A 64 33.25 10.38 3.53
N LEU A 65 33.82 9.56 4.40
CA LEU A 65 35.05 8.84 4.16
C LEU A 65 34.84 7.51 3.44
N ASP A 66 33.71 6.84 3.70
CA ASP A 66 33.45 5.51 3.18
C ASP A 66 31.92 5.25 3.09
N LEU A 67 31.52 4.55 2.02
CA LEU A 67 30.14 4.13 1.74
C LEU A 67 30.16 2.64 1.33
N PRO A 68 30.27 1.72 2.29
CA PRO A 68 30.41 0.29 1.98
C PRO A 68 29.15 -0.35 1.38
N ALA A 69 28.01 0.33 1.42
CA ALA A 69 26.73 -0.18 0.97
C ALA A 69 26.31 0.46 -0.38
N GLU A 70 25.91 -0.37 -1.34
CA GLU A 70 25.50 0.04 -2.69
C GLU A 70 24.00 -0.09 -2.91
N VAL A 71 23.50 0.56 -3.97
CA VAL A 71 22.08 0.44 -4.38
C VAL A 71 21.82 -0.99 -4.86
N GLY A 72 20.77 -1.61 -4.33
CA GLY A 72 20.42 -3.00 -4.56
C GLY A 72 20.87 -3.96 -3.45
N ASP A 73 21.78 -3.54 -2.57
CA ASP A 73 22.25 -4.39 -1.47
C ASP A 73 21.18 -4.57 -0.40
N TYR A 74 21.03 -5.82 0.06
CA TYR A 74 20.26 -6.13 1.24
C TYR A 74 21.14 -5.99 2.49
N VAL A 75 20.77 -5.11 3.38
CA VAL A 75 21.52 -4.82 4.61
C VAL A 75 20.70 -5.19 5.85
N ARG A 76 21.40 -5.73 6.87
CA ARG A 76 20.77 -6.07 8.15
C ARG A 76 20.82 -4.88 9.09
N ARG A 77 19.93 -4.86 10.04
CA ARG A 77 19.92 -3.90 11.14
C ARG A 77 21.28 -3.85 11.85
N GLY A 78 21.81 -2.64 12.04
CA GLY A 78 23.12 -2.40 12.63
C GLY A 78 24.29 -2.47 11.67
N ALA A 79 24.12 -2.87 10.40
CA ALA A 79 25.15 -2.80 9.38
C ALA A 79 25.57 -1.36 9.14
N ILE A 80 26.86 -1.13 8.92
CA ILE A 80 27.42 0.21 8.65
C ILE A 80 27.10 0.57 7.20
N LEU A 81 26.44 1.71 7.03
CA LEU A 81 26.02 2.27 5.74
C LEU A 81 26.98 3.36 5.25
N ALA A 82 27.49 4.17 6.18
CA ALA A 82 28.40 5.27 5.88
C ALA A 82 29.32 5.54 7.07
N ARG A 83 30.53 6.01 6.76
CA ARG A 83 31.50 6.50 7.74
C ARG A 83 31.80 7.96 7.46
N ILE A 84 31.57 8.81 8.47
CA ILE A 84 31.84 10.23 8.43
C ILE A 84 33.17 10.50 9.14
N ASP A 85 33.81 11.59 8.84
CA ASP A 85 35.07 11.98 9.47
C ASP A 85 34.95 12.04 11.00
N GLN A 86 35.74 11.20 11.65
CA GLN A 86 35.73 10.99 13.11
C GLN A 86 36.76 11.83 13.84
N ARG A 87 37.68 12.52 13.14
CA ARG A 87 38.82 13.21 13.77
C ARG A 87 38.36 14.21 14.82
N THR A 88 37.41 15.09 14.49
CA THR A 88 36.93 16.10 15.42
C THR A 88 36.12 15.50 16.58
N PRO A 89 35.12 14.63 16.40
CA PRO A 89 34.42 13.98 17.51
C PRO A 89 35.33 13.16 18.43
N LYS A 90 36.33 12.49 17.86
CA LYS A 90 37.35 11.74 18.65
C LYS A 90 38.17 12.64 19.54
N ASN A 91 38.69 13.76 19.02
CA ASN A 91 39.45 14.72 19.81
C ASN A 91 38.59 15.29 20.97
N VAL A 92 37.31 15.56 20.73
CA VAL A 92 36.37 16.03 21.77
C VAL A 92 36.19 14.96 22.85
N LEU A 93 36.10 13.69 22.44
CA LEU A 93 35.99 12.59 23.40
C LEU A 93 37.26 12.47 24.24
N ASP A 94 38.46 12.48 23.61
CA ASP A 94 39.73 12.39 24.31
C ASP A 94 39.89 13.52 25.34
N GLN A 95 39.46 14.74 24.99
CA GLN A 95 39.46 15.90 25.89
C GLN A 95 38.48 15.70 27.06
N ALA A 96 37.25 15.25 26.79
CA ALA A 96 36.24 15.01 27.83
C ALA A 96 36.66 13.91 28.81
N GLU A 97 37.35 12.88 28.34
CA GLU A 97 37.93 11.82 29.18
C GLU A 97 39.06 12.36 30.08
N ALA A 98 39.90 13.25 29.57
CA ALA A 98 40.91 13.89 30.38
C ALA A 98 40.32 14.78 31.49
N ASP A 99 39.25 15.55 31.14
CA ASP A 99 38.53 16.39 32.11
C ASP A 99 37.81 15.54 33.17
N LEU A 100 37.25 14.38 32.80
CA LEU A 100 36.67 13.43 33.76
C LEU A 100 37.73 12.92 34.73
N LYS A 101 38.92 12.54 34.21
CA LYS A 101 39.99 12.07 35.05
C LYS A 101 40.44 13.10 36.06
N LEU A 102 40.53 14.39 35.67
CA LEU A 102 40.81 15.49 36.60
C LEU A 102 39.73 15.64 37.66
N ALA A 103 38.45 15.53 37.25
CA ALA A 103 37.31 15.63 38.19
C ALA A 103 37.27 14.47 39.17
N GLU A 104 37.61 13.26 38.76
CA GLU A 104 37.75 12.10 39.64
C GLU A 104 38.80 12.33 40.75
N VAL A 105 39.99 12.79 40.38
CA VAL A 105 41.05 13.08 41.36
C VAL A 105 40.63 14.20 42.34
N ARG A 106 39.95 15.24 41.84
CA ARG A 106 39.39 16.29 42.70
C ARG A 106 38.35 15.78 43.68
N LEU A 107 37.45 14.90 43.24
CA LEU A 107 36.44 14.29 44.09
C LEU A 107 37.11 13.42 45.17
N GLU A 108 38.07 12.55 44.81
CA GLU A 108 38.83 11.74 45.75
C GLU A 108 39.52 12.55 46.83
N ASN A 109 40.19 13.66 46.42
CA ASN A 109 40.81 14.58 47.35
C ASN A 109 39.78 15.28 48.28
N ALA A 110 38.65 15.71 47.76
CA ALA A 110 37.62 16.37 48.56
C ALA A 110 36.95 15.37 49.52
N GLU A 111 36.74 14.11 49.10
CA GLU A 111 36.23 13.05 49.95
C GLU A 111 37.17 12.71 51.11
N ALA A 112 38.46 12.59 50.84
CA ALA A 112 39.49 12.40 51.87
C ALA A 112 39.56 13.59 52.85
N GLN A 113 39.35 14.84 52.36
CA GLN A 113 39.26 16.03 53.24
C GLN A 113 37.99 15.99 54.10
N LEU A 114 36.84 15.60 53.52
CA LEU A 114 35.57 15.48 54.22
C LEU A 114 35.68 14.45 55.38
N LEU A 115 36.24 13.28 55.11
CA LEU A 115 36.46 12.24 56.14
C LEU A 115 37.34 12.74 57.28
N ARG A 116 38.45 13.43 56.98
CA ARG A 116 39.33 14.07 58.01
C ARG A 116 38.60 15.16 58.78
N GLY A 117 37.82 16.01 58.05
CA GLY A 117 37.05 17.10 58.65
C GLY A 117 35.97 16.56 59.57
N GLN A 118 35.30 15.47 59.23
CA GLN A 118 34.30 14.81 60.11
C GLN A 118 34.92 14.33 61.41
N ALA A 119 36.11 13.71 61.39
CA ALA A 119 36.80 13.26 62.56
C ALA A 119 37.21 14.42 63.49
N LEU A 120 37.83 15.49 62.92
CA LEU A 120 38.24 16.67 63.68
C LEU A 120 37.06 17.46 64.25
N HIS A 121 35.95 17.53 63.56
CA HIS A 121 34.73 18.17 64.02
C HIS A 121 34.11 17.41 65.17
N ALA A 122 34.05 16.07 65.09
CA ALA A 122 33.58 15.21 66.18
C ALA A 122 34.40 15.35 67.46
N GLU A 123 35.71 15.63 67.32
CA GLU A 123 36.61 15.89 68.42
C GLU A 123 36.57 17.35 68.93
N GLY A 124 35.74 18.23 68.32
CA GLY A 124 35.68 19.64 68.63
C GLY A 124 36.91 20.45 68.19
N SER A 125 37.75 19.90 67.31
CA SER A 125 39.06 20.48 66.93
C SER A 125 38.91 21.51 65.77
N ILE A 126 37.77 21.58 65.10
CA ILE A 126 37.44 22.58 64.08
C ILE A 126 36.10 23.24 64.34
N ALA A 127 35.92 24.53 63.88
CA ALA A 127 34.67 25.24 63.98
C ALA A 127 33.64 24.74 62.97
N ASP A 128 32.34 24.82 63.31
CA ASP A 128 31.22 24.43 62.43
C ASP A 128 31.35 25.07 61.04
N LYS A 129 31.69 26.32 60.96
CA LYS A 129 31.89 27.04 59.67
C LYS A 129 32.95 26.39 58.77
N ASN A 130 34.07 25.98 59.33
CA ASN A 130 35.15 25.32 58.59
C ASN A 130 34.70 23.93 58.11
N PHE A 131 33.87 23.21 58.87
CA PHE A 131 33.30 21.93 58.47
C PHE A 131 32.29 22.08 57.37
N GLU A 132 31.41 23.13 57.42
CA GLU A 132 30.48 23.47 56.32
C GLU A 132 31.21 23.78 55.04
N GLU A 133 32.35 24.54 55.05
CA GLU A 133 33.17 24.81 53.91
C GLU A 133 33.76 23.53 53.29
N ILE A 134 34.16 22.57 54.08
CA ILE A 134 34.64 21.24 53.59
C ILE A 134 33.50 20.45 52.95
N GLN A 135 32.29 20.48 53.51
CA GLN A 135 31.12 19.83 52.94
C GLN A 135 30.72 20.47 51.57
N GLU A 136 30.75 21.79 51.49
CA GLU A 136 30.48 22.50 50.25
C GLU A 136 31.50 22.16 49.18
N ALA A 137 32.80 22.10 49.51
CA ALA A 137 33.87 21.74 48.58
C ALA A 137 33.68 20.30 48.04
N PHE A 138 33.29 19.35 48.91
CA PHE A 138 32.97 18.00 48.50
C PHE A 138 31.75 17.95 47.58
N ALA A 139 30.64 18.64 47.94
CA ALA A 139 29.44 18.71 47.11
C ALA A 139 29.74 19.33 45.71
N SER A 140 30.58 20.37 45.69
CA SER A 140 31.04 21.02 44.44
C SER A 140 31.86 20.06 43.57
N ALA A 141 32.84 19.36 44.17
CA ALA A 141 33.68 18.39 43.46
C ALA A 141 32.83 17.22 42.90
N LYS A 142 31.87 16.72 43.70
CA LYS A 142 30.94 15.68 43.29
C LYS A 142 30.07 16.13 42.12
N SER A 143 29.54 17.35 42.16
CA SER A 143 28.74 17.91 41.06
C SER A 143 29.57 18.09 39.80
N GLN A 144 30.84 18.49 39.90
CA GLN A 144 31.75 18.63 38.74
C GLN A 144 32.05 17.26 38.13
N HIS A 145 32.30 16.23 38.93
CA HIS A 145 32.52 14.87 38.45
C HIS A 145 31.30 14.33 37.69
N VAL A 146 30.08 14.51 38.19
CA VAL A 146 28.86 14.13 37.47
C VAL A 146 28.73 14.86 36.15
N ARG A 147 29.01 16.18 36.09
CA ARG A 147 29.01 16.93 34.81
C ARG A 147 30.04 16.38 33.82
N SER A 148 31.22 16.02 34.28
CA SER A 148 32.27 15.46 33.41
C SER A 148 31.90 14.07 32.88
N ILE A 149 31.20 13.23 33.65
CA ILE A 149 30.62 11.94 33.15
C ILE A 149 29.66 12.20 31.97
N VAL A 150 28.73 13.15 32.17
CA VAL A 150 27.73 13.49 31.14
C VAL A 150 28.43 14.05 29.87
N ASN A 151 29.47 14.85 30.02
CA ASN A 151 30.24 15.34 28.87
C ASN A 151 30.93 14.23 28.09
N VAL A 152 31.52 13.24 28.77
CA VAL A 152 32.09 12.05 28.11
C VAL A 152 31.02 11.27 27.36
N GLU A 153 29.86 11.05 27.98
CA GLU A 153 28.75 10.34 27.33
C GLU A 153 28.27 11.07 26.06
N ASN A 154 28.09 12.40 26.15
CA ASN A 154 27.71 13.21 24.98
C ASN A 154 28.77 13.14 23.87
N ALA A 155 30.05 13.15 24.20
CA ALA A 155 31.15 13.03 23.25
C ALA A 155 31.19 11.62 22.59
N LYS A 156 30.88 10.55 23.36
CA LYS A 156 30.75 9.18 22.84
C LYS A 156 29.58 9.06 21.86
N ILE A 157 28.42 9.64 22.18
CA ILE A 157 27.28 9.69 21.28
C ILE A 157 27.64 10.39 20.00
N ALA A 158 28.32 11.57 20.08
CA ALA A 158 28.71 12.32 18.90
C ALA A 158 29.71 11.53 18.01
N LEU A 159 30.59 10.74 18.60
CA LEU A 159 31.50 9.85 17.87
C LEU A 159 30.74 8.66 17.25
N ASP A 160 29.80 8.01 17.95
CA ASP A 160 29.04 6.90 17.39
C ASP A 160 28.12 7.37 16.26
N ASP A 161 27.56 8.58 16.32
CA ASP A 161 26.75 9.20 15.28
C ASP A 161 27.50 9.42 13.95
N THR A 162 28.84 9.37 13.93
CA THR A 162 29.65 9.37 12.71
C THR A 162 29.63 8.04 11.96
N LEU A 163 29.22 6.97 12.64
CA LEU A 163 29.00 5.65 12.04
C LEU A 163 27.51 5.48 11.76
N VAL A 164 27.11 5.78 10.54
CA VAL A 164 25.70 5.61 10.16
C VAL A 164 25.37 4.14 9.99
N LYS A 165 24.46 3.64 10.79
CA LYS A 165 24.04 2.23 10.82
C LYS A 165 22.60 2.08 10.35
N SER A 166 22.28 0.93 9.75
CA SER A 166 20.90 0.60 9.35
C SER A 166 19.99 0.41 10.57
N PRO A 167 18.83 1.09 10.64
CA PRO A 167 17.87 0.90 11.73
C PRO A 167 17.02 -0.37 11.60
N LEU A 168 16.98 -0.99 10.40
CA LEU A 168 16.14 -2.15 10.08
C LEU A 168 16.81 -3.03 9.02
N ASP A 169 16.25 -4.22 8.81
CA ASP A 169 16.61 -5.11 7.72
C ASP A 169 15.89 -4.63 6.44
N ALA A 170 16.63 -4.23 5.40
CA ALA A 170 16.03 -3.68 4.18
C ALA A 170 17.02 -3.65 3.00
N THR A 171 16.48 -3.42 1.81
CA THR A 171 17.27 -3.18 0.59
C THR A 171 17.45 -1.69 0.34
N ILE A 172 18.64 -1.29 -0.08
CA ILE A 172 18.95 0.09 -0.46
C ILE A 172 18.34 0.37 -1.84
N ILE A 173 17.39 1.32 -1.90
CA ILE A 173 16.70 1.68 -3.14
C ILE A 173 17.31 2.91 -3.84
N SER A 174 17.96 3.79 -3.08
CA SER A 174 18.68 4.94 -3.67
C SER A 174 19.77 5.44 -2.73
N ARG A 175 20.84 6.01 -3.31
CA ARG A 175 21.99 6.58 -2.62
C ARG A 175 22.40 7.88 -3.34
N PRO A 176 21.84 9.04 -2.94
CA PRO A 176 22.08 10.32 -3.62
C PRO A 176 23.41 10.99 -3.21
N VAL A 177 24.28 10.32 -2.46
CA VAL A 177 25.56 10.87 -1.96
C VAL A 177 26.75 10.03 -2.41
N GLU A 178 27.92 10.66 -2.45
CA GLU A 178 29.19 10.03 -2.85
C GLU A 178 30.28 10.21 -1.77
N VAL A 179 31.30 9.36 -1.83
CA VAL A 179 32.51 9.48 -0.99
C VAL A 179 33.21 10.81 -1.29
N GLY A 180 33.71 11.49 -0.24
CA GLY A 180 34.30 12.81 -0.34
C GLY A 180 33.32 13.98 -0.25
N GLN A 181 31.98 13.71 -0.28
CA GLN A 181 30.97 14.75 -0.12
C GLN A 181 30.87 15.19 1.35
N VAL A 182 30.75 16.51 1.56
CA VAL A 182 30.48 17.08 2.89
C VAL A 182 28.99 17.15 3.11
N ILE A 183 28.54 16.61 4.25
CA ILE A 183 27.12 16.51 4.63
C ILE A 183 26.84 17.29 5.90
N SER A 184 25.57 17.66 6.06
CA SER A 184 25.06 18.37 7.24
C SER A 184 24.04 17.53 7.99
N SER A 185 24.13 17.56 9.33
CA SER A 185 23.14 16.89 10.18
C SER A 185 21.82 17.69 10.25
N PRO A 186 20.68 17.03 10.53
CA PRO A 186 19.40 17.71 10.72
C PRO A 186 19.39 18.72 11.88
N THR A 187 20.26 18.52 12.88
CA THR A 187 20.39 19.41 14.03
C THR A 187 21.14 20.69 13.75
N SER A 188 21.99 20.69 12.71
CA SER A 188 22.82 21.84 12.32
C SER A 188 22.33 22.56 11.06
N ALA A 189 21.41 21.95 10.29
CA ALA A 189 20.94 22.49 9.01
C ALA A 189 19.46 22.89 9.06
N VAL A 190 19.15 24.12 8.66
CA VAL A 190 17.78 24.65 8.56
C VAL A 190 16.91 23.85 7.58
N GLY A 191 17.49 23.11 6.65
CA GLY A 191 16.82 22.29 5.62
C GLY A 191 16.59 20.82 5.99
N GLY A 192 16.80 20.40 7.25
CA GLY A 192 16.47 19.02 7.69
C GLY A 192 17.54 17.98 7.41
N GLY A 193 18.79 18.38 7.08
CA GLY A 193 19.95 17.49 6.88
C GLY A 193 19.99 16.77 5.52
N THR A 194 21.13 16.16 5.22
CA THR A 194 21.40 15.47 3.95
C THR A 194 20.86 14.03 4.03
N ILE A 195 20.07 13.61 3.04
CA ILE A 195 19.64 12.22 2.87
C ILE A 195 20.82 11.43 2.32
N LEU A 196 21.27 10.41 3.03
CA LEU A 196 22.36 9.53 2.61
C LEU A 196 21.86 8.41 1.70
N MET A 197 20.81 7.75 2.14
CA MET A 197 20.24 6.60 1.45
C MET A 197 18.73 6.53 1.70
N ARG A 198 18.02 5.88 0.79
CA ARG A 198 16.65 5.39 1.01
C ARG A 198 16.67 3.89 1.01
N MET A 199 15.95 3.31 1.95
CA MET A 199 15.88 1.87 2.14
C MET A 199 14.42 1.45 2.23
N ALA A 200 14.10 0.25 1.73
CA ALA A 200 12.77 -0.33 1.83
C ALA A 200 12.85 -1.84 2.04
N ASP A 201 11.85 -2.36 2.74
CA ASP A 201 11.61 -3.80 2.78
C ASP A 201 10.85 -4.21 1.50
N LEU A 202 11.50 -5.01 0.67
CA LEU A 202 10.95 -5.50 -0.61
C LEU A 202 10.25 -6.85 -0.48
N THR A 203 10.24 -7.50 0.67
CA THR A 203 9.58 -8.80 0.88
C THR A 203 8.06 -8.69 0.81
N LYS A 204 7.54 -7.54 1.22
CA LYS A 204 6.13 -7.18 1.11
C LYS A 204 6.02 -5.83 0.45
N VAL A 205 5.33 -5.81 -0.66
CA VAL A 205 5.08 -4.58 -1.41
C VAL A 205 3.58 -4.28 -1.43
N ARG A 206 3.26 -3.08 -1.81
CA ARG A 206 1.90 -2.58 -1.89
C ARG A 206 1.69 -1.99 -3.27
N ILE A 207 0.51 -2.18 -3.81
CA ILE A 207 0.09 -1.47 -5.01
C ILE A 207 -0.82 -0.33 -4.57
N ARG A 208 -0.51 0.85 -5.03
CA ARG A 208 -1.37 2.02 -4.94
C ARG A 208 -2.14 2.12 -6.24
N ALA A 209 -3.37 1.57 -6.25
CA ALA A 209 -4.25 1.58 -7.40
C ALA A 209 -5.13 2.84 -7.39
N PHE A 210 -5.34 3.44 -8.56
CA PHE A 210 -6.11 4.67 -8.73
C PHE A 210 -7.48 4.36 -9.27
N VAL A 211 -8.47 4.31 -8.37
CA VAL A 211 -9.88 3.97 -8.71
C VAL A 211 -10.66 5.26 -8.94
N ASP A 212 -11.48 5.29 -10.00
CA ASP A 212 -12.35 6.42 -10.33
C ASP A 212 -13.42 6.66 -9.25
N GLU A 213 -13.83 7.93 -9.06
CA GLU A 213 -14.88 8.34 -8.13
C GLU A 213 -16.21 7.61 -8.37
N ILE A 214 -16.53 7.25 -9.62
CA ILE A 214 -17.77 6.55 -9.97
C ILE A 214 -17.81 5.13 -9.41
N ASP A 215 -16.64 4.49 -9.27
CA ASP A 215 -16.53 3.09 -8.89
C ASP A 215 -16.07 2.87 -7.46
N ILE A 216 -15.49 3.88 -6.80
CA ILE A 216 -14.97 3.74 -5.43
C ILE A 216 -16.04 3.32 -4.41
N GLY A 217 -17.30 3.72 -4.62
CA GLY A 217 -18.43 3.35 -3.75
C GLY A 217 -18.74 1.85 -3.72
N LYS A 218 -18.21 1.07 -4.67
CA LYS A 218 -18.35 -0.39 -4.76
C LYS A 218 -17.16 -1.15 -4.18
N VAL A 219 -16.02 -0.46 -3.93
CA VAL A 219 -14.81 -1.07 -3.40
C VAL A 219 -14.89 -1.15 -1.88
N THR A 220 -14.54 -2.30 -1.34
CA THR A 220 -14.48 -2.55 0.12
C THR A 220 -13.19 -3.23 0.51
N VAL A 221 -12.75 -2.98 1.75
CA VAL A 221 -11.55 -3.63 2.30
C VAL A 221 -11.78 -5.13 2.39
N GLY A 222 -10.76 -5.92 2.01
CA GLY A 222 -10.78 -7.38 2.01
C GLY A 222 -11.15 -8.02 0.68
N GLN A 223 -11.58 -7.25 -0.33
CA GLN A 223 -11.86 -7.77 -1.67
C GLN A 223 -10.60 -8.35 -2.31
N GLU A 224 -10.78 -9.44 -3.06
CA GLU A 224 -9.71 -10.07 -3.82
C GLU A 224 -9.40 -9.26 -5.09
N VAL A 225 -8.12 -9.18 -5.41
CA VAL A 225 -7.62 -8.41 -6.55
C VAL A 225 -6.69 -9.28 -7.38
N SER A 226 -6.96 -9.33 -8.67
CA SER A 226 -6.04 -9.90 -9.65
C SER A 226 -5.16 -8.78 -10.21
N ILE A 227 -3.86 -9.00 -10.20
CA ILE A 227 -2.85 -7.98 -10.51
C ILE A 227 -2.00 -8.46 -11.66
N ARG A 228 -1.87 -7.64 -12.69
CA ARG A 228 -0.94 -7.83 -13.81
C ARG A 228 0.10 -6.72 -13.77
N VAL A 229 1.37 -7.12 -13.68
CA VAL A 229 2.48 -6.18 -13.73
C VAL A 229 2.94 -6.03 -15.16
N SER A 230 3.15 -4.80 -15.63
CA SER A 230 3.51 -4.52 -17.03
C SER A 230 4.80 -5.22 -17.47
N ALA A 231 5.72 -5.49 -16.52
CA ALA A 231 6.97 -6.21 -16.77
C ALA A 231 6.78 -7.74 -16.88
N PHE A 232 5.71 -8.32 -16.28
CA PHE A 232 5.45 -9.76 -16.19
C PHE A 232 4.03 -10.07 -16.69
N ARG A 233 3.78 -9.88 -17.99
CA ARG A 233 2.43 -9.94 -18.58
C ARG A 233 1.80 -11.34 -18.54
N GLU A 234 2.59 -12.38 -18.47
CA GLU A 234 2.12 -13.78 -18.43
C GLU A 234 1.77 -14.23 -17.01
N GLU A 235 2.24 -13.49 -15.99
CA GLU A 235 2.01 -13.82 -14.59
C GLU A 235 0.89 -12.97 -14.00
N VAL A 236 -0.01 -13.64 -13.27
CA VAL A 236 -1.08 -12.98 -12.51
C VAL A 236 -0.78 -13.13 -11.03
N PHE A 237 -0.57 -12.01 -10.40
CA PHE A 237 -0.39 -11.95 -8.96
C PHE A 237 -1.75 -11.77 -8.28
N SER A 238 -1.88 -12.28 -7.07
CA SER A 238 -3.08 -12.09 -6.25
C SER A 238 -2.78 -11.24 -5.03
N GLY A 239 -3.68 -10.32 -4.73
CA GLY A 239 -3.61 -9.44 -3.57
C GLY A 239 -4.97 -9.22 -2.95
N LYS A 240 -5.01 -8.42 -1.88
CA LYS A 240 -6.25 -8.00 -1.22
C LYS A 240 -6.25 -6.51 -0.98
N VAL A 241 -7.43 -5.89 -1.12
CA VAL A 241 -7.63 -4.51 -0.71
C VAL A 241 -7.38 -4.39 0.78
N SER A 242 -6.31 -3.70 1.17
CA SER A 242 -5.94 -3.50 2.57
C SER A 242 -6.51 -2.21 3.14
N LYS A 243 -6.58 -1.16 2.32
CA LYS A 243 -7.08 0.15 2.74
C LYS A 243 -7.53 0.99 1.55
N ILE A 244 -8.50 1.88 1.78
CA ILE A 244 -8.92 2.93 0.85
C ILE A 244 -8.48 4.26 1.47
N GLU A 245 -7.73 5.08 0.74
CA GLU A 245 -7.35 6.41 1.21
C GLU A 245 -8.55 7.36 1.08
N PRO A 246 -8.90 8.09 2.15
CA PRO A 246 -10.09 8.95 2.14
C PRO A 246 -9.89 10.27 1.39
N LEU A 247 -8.65 10.59 1.01
CA LEU A 247 -8.31 11.81 0.27
C LEU A 247 -8.22 11.51 -1.22
N ALA A 248 -9.10 12.12 -2.01
CA ALA A 248 -9.03 12.04 -3.46
C ALA A 248 -7.85 12.82 -4.02
N ILE A 249 -7.33 12.35 -5.14
CA ILE A 249 -6.32 13.04 -5.95
C ILE A 249 -6.98 13.45 -7.26
N VAL A 250 -6.74 14.69 -7.68
CA VAL A 250 -7.19 15.14 -9.01
C VAL A 250 -6.01 15.05 -9.96
N GLN A 251 -6.09 14.16 -10.93
CA GLN A 251 -5.07 13.98 -11.95
C GLN A 251 -5.69 14.22 -13.32
N GLN A 252 -5.13 15.17 -14.09
CA GLN A 252 -5.63 15.55 -15.43
C GLN A 252 -7.13 15.84 -15.48
N GLY A 253 -7.71 16.39 -14.42
CA GLY A 253 -9.14 16.71 -14.32
C GLY A 253 -10.06 15.55 -13.94
N VAL A 254 -9.51 14.37 -13.67
CA VAL A 254 -10.25 13.19 -13.15
C VAL A 254 -10.02 13.06 -11.65
N THR A 255 -11.09 12.87 -10.90
CA THR A 255 -11.05 12.58 -9.47
C THR A 255 -10.84 11.09 -9.24
N ILE A 256 -9.74 10.72 -8.62
CA ILE A 256 -9.36 9.34 -8.33
C ILE A 256 -9.11 9.13 -6.85
N PHE A 257 -9.41 7.95 -6.34
CA PHE A 257 -9.15 7.55 -4.96
C PHE A 257 -8.08 6.45 -4.93
N PRO A 258 -6.99 6.65 -4.17
CA PRO A 258 -5.99 5.62 -4.00
C PRO A 258 -6.53 4.45 -3.17
N VAL A 259 -6.45 3.25 -3.72
CA VAL A 259 -6.77 1.98 -3.06
C VAL A 259 -5.49 1.21 -2.87
N LEU A 260 -5.19 0.87 -1.63
CA LEU A 260 -3.97 0.16 -1.26
C LEU A 260 -4.23 -1.34 -1.24
N ILE A 261 -3.42 -2.08 -1.98
CA ILE A 261 -3.53 -3.52 -2.16
C ILE A 261 -2.21 -4.14 -1.72
N ASP A 262 -2.24 -4.95 -0.67
CA ASP A 262 -1.04 -5.61 -0.17
C ASP A 262 -0.79 -6.92 -0.94
N ILE A 263 0.48 -7.16 -1.31
CA ILE A 263 0.94 -8.29 -2.07
C ILE A 263 2.26 -8.84 -1.48
N GLU A 264 2.41 -10.15 -1.44
CA GLU A 264 3.66 -10.80 -1.05
C GLU A 264 4.62 -10.90 -2.25
N ASN A 265 5.84 -10.44 -2.09
CA ASN A 265 6.88 -10.48 -3.09
C ASN A 265 7.90 -11.59 -2.78
N LYS A 266 7.45 -12.85 -2.87
CA LYS A 266 8.24 -14.03 -2.41
C LYS A 266 9.57 -14.22 -3.14
N GLU A 267 9.62 -13.83 -4.41
CA GLU A 267 10.80 -14.01 -5.26
C GLU A 267 11.58 -12.71 -5.52
N ASN A 268 11.19 -11.61 -4.85
CA ASN A 268 11.73 -10.26 -5.06
C ASN A 268 11.69 -9.79 -6.53
N LEU A 269 10.75 -10.32 -7.31
CA LEU A 269 10.56 -9.96 -8.73
C LEU A 269 9.94 -8.58 -8.89
N LEU A 270 9.09 -8.20 -7.94
CA LEU A 270 8.36 -6.93 -7.99
C LEU A 270 9.26 -5.81 -7.48
N LEU A 271 9.58 -4.87 -8.35
CA LEU A 271 10.38 -3.69 -8.02
C LEU A 271 9.48 -2.47 -7.83
N LEU A 272 9.93 -1.55 -6.98
CA LEU A 272 9.21 -0.29 -6.72
C LEU A 272 9.16 0.57 -7.99
N GLY A 273 8.03 1.24 -8.20
CA GLY A 273 7.79 2.07 -9.37
C GLY A 273 7.33 1.30 -10.62
N MET A 274 7.14 -0.02 -10.55
CA MET A 274 6.53 -0.77 -11.65
C MET A 274 5.05 -0.44 -11.77
N ASN A 275 4.58 -0.23 -13.02
CA ASN A 275 3.17 -0.04 -13.33
C ASN A 275 2.43 -1.37 -13.32
N THR A 276 1.20 -1.33 -12.83
CA THR A 276 0.32 -2.48 -12.69
C THR A 276 -1.09 -2.15 -13.18
N ASP A 277 -1.74 -3.17 -13.77
CA ASP A 277 -3.18 -3.17 -13.99
C ASP A 277 -3.82 -4.08 -12.96
N VAL A 278 -4.78 -3.56 -12.21
CA VAL A 278 -5.48 -4.28 -11.16
C VAL A 278 -6.94 -4.49 -11.51
N VAL A 279 -7.44 -5.67 -11.22
CA VAL A 279 -8.85 -6.05 -11.39
C VAL A 279 -9.40 -6.42 -10.04
N ILE A 280 -10.18 -5.52 -9.45
CA ILE A 280 -10.80 -5.70 -8.12
C ILE A 280 -12.12 -6.44 -8.30
N GLN A 281 -12.30 -7.54 -7.60
CA GLN A 281 -13.51 -8.34 -7.65
C GLN A 281 -14.55 -7.79 -6.67
N VAL A 282 -15.62 -7.21 -7.21
CA VAL A 282 -16.69 -6.58 -6.41
C VAL A 282 -17.77 -7.59 -6.05
N ILE A 283 -18.22 -8.36 -7.03
CA ILE A 283 -19.26 -9.38 -6.86
C ILE A 283 -18.81 -10.64 -7.59
N ASP A 284 -18.79 -11.74 -6.87
CA ASP A 284 -18.67 -13.09 -7.41
C ASP A 284 -19.85 -13.91 -6.86
N ALA A 285 -20.96 -13.90 -7.58
CA ALA A 285 -22.17 -14.57 -7.14
C ALA A 285 -22.77 -15.40 -8.27
N GLU A 286 -23.17 -16.62 -7.96
CA GLU A 286 -24.02 -17.40 -8.85
C GLU A 286 -25.49 -16.99 -8.65
N VAL A 287 -26.06 -16.40 -9.70
CA VAL A 287 -27.50 -16.11 -9.70
C VAL A 287 -28.23 -17.28 -10.33
N ALA A 288 -29.21 -17.83 -9.58
CA ALA A 288 -29.99 -18.96 -10.02
C ALA A 288 -30.83 -18.67 -11.27
N ILE A 289 -31.16 -17.40 -11.50
CA ILE A 289 -32.01 -16.95 -12.61
C ILE A 289 -31.40 -15.70 -13.24
N SER A 290 -30.99 -15.80 -14.50
CA SER A 290 -30.54 -14.62 -15.28
C SER A 290 -31.46 -14.43 -16.50
N ALA A 291 -31.97 -13.21 -16.68
CA ALA A 291 -32.69 -12.82 -17.86
C ALA A 291 -31.84 -11.90 -18.76
N PRO A 292 -31.83 -12.10 -20.08
CA PRO A 292 -31.16 -11.16 -20.98
C PRO A 292 -31.80 -9.77 -20.89
N THR A 293 -30.99 -8.73 -20.96
CA THR A 293 -31.50 -7.33 -20.92
C THR A 293 -32.54 -7.04 -21.98
N GLY A 294 -32.43 -7.67 -23.15
CA GLY A 294 -33.45 -7.57 -24.21
C GLY A 294 -34.83 -8.20 -23.86
N ALA A 295 -34.91 -9.00 -22.80
CA ALA A 295 -36.20 -9.52 -22.28
C ALA A 295 -36.87 -8.61 -21.24
N LEU A 296 -36.15 -7.61 -20.74
CA LEU A 296 -36.67 -6.64 -19.78
C LEU A 296 -37.59 -5.65 -20.50
N ARG A 297 -38.80 -5.48 -19.97
CA ARG A 297 -39.79 -4.52 -20.49
C ARG A 297 -40.13 -3.49 -19.43
N THR A 298 -40.22 -2.26 -19.83
CA THR A 298 -40.81 -1.20 -18.99
C THR A 298 -42.32 -1.42 -18.87
N ARG A 299 -42.94 -0.70 -17.98
CA ARG A 299 -44.41 -0.78 -17.79
C ARG A 299 -45.16 -0.42 -19.07
N ASP A 300 -44.65 0.57 -19.82
CA ASP A 300 -45.27 1.05 -21.05
C ASP A 300 -45.07 0.06 -22.21
N ASP A 301 -43.95 -0.61 -22.27
CA ASP A 301 -43.64 -1.64 -23.29
C ASP A 301 -44.31 -2.99 -23.01
N ALA A 302 -44.75 -3.23 -21.75
CA ALA A 302 -45.33 -4.50 -21.34
C ALA A 302 -46.64 -4.83 -22.10
N TYR A 303 -47.45 -3.82 -22.40
CA TYR A 303 -48.68 -4.03 -23.14
C TYR A 303 -48.43 -4.43 -24.60
N SER A 304 -47.51 -3.81 -25.27
CA SER A 304 -47.10 -4.15 -26.63
C SER A 304 -46.49 -5.55 -26.70
N ALA A 305 -45.68 -5.91 -25.76
CA ALA A 305 -45.09 -7.25 -25.66
C ALA A 305 -46.16 -8.32 -25.35
N ALA A 306 -47.15 -8.02 -24.50
CA ALA A 306 -48.24 -8.91 -24.16
C ALA A 306 -49.14 -9.18 -25.38
N GLU A 307 -49.41 -8.16 -26.20
CA GLU A 307 -50.19 -8.30 -27.41
C GLU A 307 -49.52 -9.25 -28.42
N ILE A 308 -48.18 -9.14 -28.61
CA ILE A 308 -47.41 -10.04 -29.46
C ILE A 308 -47.45 -11.49 -28.93
N LEU A 309 -47.52 -11.66 -27.60
CA LEU A 309 -47.54 -12.96 -26.95
C LEU A 309 -48.95 -13.53 -26.80
N GLY A 310 -50.00 -12.80 -27.24
CA GLY A 310 -51.40 -13.20 -27.10
C GLY A 310 -51.95 -13.12 -25.66
N ILE A 311 -51.32 -12.33 -24.80
CA ILE A 311 -51.72 -12.15 -23.38
C ILE A 311 -52.67 -10.96 -23.30
N SER A 312 -53.80 -11.15 -22.60
CA SER A 312 -54.82 -10.11 -22.45
C SER A 312 -54.32 -8.90 -21.63
N LYS A 313 -54.73 -7.68 -22.01
CA LYS A 313 -54.43 -6.47 -21.23
C LYS A 313 -54.87 -6.56 -19.77
N ALA A 314 -56.01 -7.20 -19.53
CA ALA A 314 -56.55 -7.40 -18.18
C ALA A 314 -55.63 -8.25 -17.28
N THR A 315 -54.93 -9.23 -17.87
CA THR A 315 -53.94 -10.05 -17.17
C THR A 315 -52.73 -9.23 -16.78
N VAL A 316 -52.24 -8.37 -17.68
CA VAL A 316 -51.12 -7.45 -17.39
C VAL A 316 -51.52 -6.44 -16.32
N ASP A 317 -52.71 -5.86 -16.40
CA ASP A 317 -53.20 -4.89 -15.42
C ASP A 317 -53.34 -5.52 -14.01
N ASN A 318 -53.86 -6.75 -13.93
CA ASN A 318 -53.93 -7.44 -12.64
C ASN A 318 -52.54 -7.72 -12.06
N PHE A 319 -51.61 -8.17 -12.85
CA PHE A 319 -50.21 -8.39 -12.42
C PHE A 319 -49.54 -7.11 -11.95
N LEU A 320 -49.78 -5.99 -12.64
CA LEU A 320 -49.25 -4.68 -12.27
C LEU A 320 -49.90 -4.10 -11.00
N LYS A 321 -51.15 -4.41 -10.74
CA LYS A 321 -51.88 -3.97 -9.54
C LYS A 321 -51.51 -4.76 -8.29
N GLU A 322 -51.24 -6.04 -8.39
CA GLU A 322 -50.93 -6.93 -7.27
C GLU A 322 -49.55 -6.64 -6.61
N ARG A 323 -48.71 -5.83 -7.23
CA ARG A 323 -47.33 -5.57 -6.77
C ARG A 323 -46.97 -4.10 -6.50
N VAL A 324 -47.96 -3.27 -6.15
CA VAL A 324 -47.70 -1.87 -5.76
C VAL A 324 -47.70 -1.75 -4.24
N ASP A 325 -46.70 -2.32 -3.57
CA ASP A 325 -46.37 -1.94 -2.20
C ASP A 325 -44.85 -1.76 -2.05
N GLY A 326 -44.45 -0.51 -1.99
CA GLY A 326 -43.49 -0.03 -1.02
C GLY A 326 -41.99 -0.06 -1.34
N GLU A 327 -41.48 -0.16 -2.60
CA GLU A 327 -40.06 0.08 -2.86
C GLU A 327 -39.79 0.79 -4.19
N ASN A 328 -39.01 1.87 -4.13
CA ASN A 328 -38.62 2.72 -5.25
C ASN A 328 -37.53 2.07 -6.14
N PHE A 329 -37.76 0.86 -6.64
CA PHE A 329 -36.90 0.26 -7.66
C PHE A 329 -37.56 0.37 -9.04
N THR A 330 -36.74 0.65 -10.07
CA THR A 330 -37.18 0.55 -11.46
C THR A 330 -37.54 -0.91 -11.74
N LYS A 331 -38.86 -1.23 -11.76
CA LYS A 331 -39.35 -2.60 -11.95
C LYS A 331 -39.42 -2.90 -13.44
N PHE A 332 -38.72 -3.93 -13.87
CA PHE A 332 -38.85 -4.48 -15.22
C PHE A 332 -39.76 -5.71 -15.19
N ILE A 333 -40.46 -5.93 -16.30
CA ILE A 333 -41.35 -7.05 -16.51
C ILE A 333 -40.69 -8.05 -17.43
N VAL A 334 -40.72 -9.33 -17.08
CA VAL A 334 -40.22 -10.42 -17.92
C VAL A 334 -41.38 -11.42 -18.13
N PHE A 335 -41.67 -11.73 -19.39
CA PHE A 335 -42.63 -12.74 -19.73
C PHE A 335 -41.96 -14.12 -19.74
N LYS A 336 -42.43 -15.01 -18.87
CA LYS A 336 -41.93 -16.38 -18.75
C LYS A 336 -42.93 -17.36 -19.38
N ASN A 337 -42.44 -18.24 -20.25
CA ASN A 337 -43.26 -19.37 -20.71
C ASN A 337 -43.33 -20.41 -19.57
N SER A 338 -44.50 -20.68 -19.05
CA SER A 338 -44.71 -21.79 -18.09
C SER A 338 -45.04 -23.05 -18.88
N SER A 339 -44.35 -24.12 -18.58
CA SER A 339 -44.61 -25.46 -19.18
C SER A 339 -45.91 -26.09 -18.69
N ASN A 340 -46.61 -25.45 -17.77
CA ASN A 340 -47.96 -25.85 -17.33
C ASN A 340 -48.93 -24.75 -17.76
N GLY A 341 -49.52 -24.93 -18.93
CA GLY A 341 -50.67 -24.29 -19.51
C GLY A 341 -50.93 -22.82 -19.27
#